data_14a3032cec04ed752ed957074926816d
#
_entry.id   14a3032cec04ed752ed957074926816d
#
_cell.length_a   1.000
_cell.length_b   1.000
_cell.length_c   1.000
_cell.angle_alpha   90.00
_cell.angle_beta   90.00
_cell.angle_gamma   90.00
#
_symmetry.space_group_name_H-M   'P 1'
#
loop_
_entity.id
_entity.type
_entity.pdbx_description
1 polymer ?
#
loop_
_entity_poly.entity_id
_entity_poly.type
_entity_poly.pdbx_seq_one_letter_code
_entity_poly.pdbx_strand_id
1 'polypeptide(L)'
;MEDIRGFLQSIPFFSAALDPAHLDALAASAHVRQFAAGSTILQERDSGDSMFVIFSGTVSIHIEHDGGNLKVATLGGGQIFGEMSLMMGVPRLATVAADTDVEAIEIDKPAMKPIVMSSPALFARIADVLQKRQMELDQIYDPAFWRRYGRRRENMQDVMRRYFGGP
;
A
#
# COMPACT_ATOMS: atom_id res chain seq x y z
N MET A 1 8.89 -15.31 -9.12
CA MET A 1 9.46 -15.05 -7.78
C MET A 1 9.19 -16.26 -6.90
N GLU A 2 10.23 -16.83 -6.31
CA GLU A 2 10.10 -18.08 -5.54
C GLU A 2 10.04 -17.86 -4.04
N ASP A 3 10.60 -16.75 -3.51
CA ASP A 3 10.66 -16.49 -2.06
C ASP A 3 9.88 -15.23 -1.70
N ILE A 4 8.57 -15.32 -1.72
CA ILE A 4 7.68 -14.21 -1.34
C ILE A 4 7.91 -13.81 0.13
N ARG A 5 8.03 -14.80 1.02
CA ARG A 5 8.19 -14.55 2.45
C ARG A 5 9.48 -13.79 2.74
N GLY A 6 10.60 -14.23 2.18
CA GLY A 6 11.88 -13.53 2.36
C GLY A 6 11.87 -12.14 1.78
N PHE A 7 11.22 -11.95 0.64
CA PHE A 7 11.06 -10.63 0.05
C PHE A 7 10.23 -9.70 0.94
N LEU A 8 9.08 -10.16 1.44
CA LEU A 8 8.24 -9.35 2.34
C LEU A 8 8.99 -9.00 3.63
N GLN A 9 9.76 -9.94 4.16
CA GLN A 9 10.58 -9.68 5.35
C GLN A 9 11.61 -8.58 5.12
N SER A 10 12.09 -8.40 3.89
CA SER A 10 13.04 -7.35 3.54
C SER A 10 12.41 -5.95 3.44
N ILE A 11 11.08 -5.89 3.44
CA ILE A 11 10.35 -4.62 3.30
C ILE A 11 10.07 -4.06 4.71
N PRO A 12 10.59 -2.85 5.05
CA PRO A 12 10.45 -2.30 6.40
C PRO A 12 9.00 -2.17 6.87
N PHE A 13 8.07 -1.88 5.96
CA PHE A 13 6.65 -1.78 6.28
C PHE A 13 6.13 -3.06 6.97
N PHE A 14 6.58 -4.24 6.52
CA PHE A 14 6.17 -5.51 7.10
C PHE A 14 7.07 -5.95 8.25
N SER A 15 8.38 -5.83 8.11
CA SER A 15 9.32 -6.29 9.12
C SER A 15 9.24 -5.49 10.44
N ALA A 16 8.82 -4.22 10.37
CA ALA A 16 8.64 -3.39 11.55
C ALA A 16 7.41 -3.77 12.39
N ALA A 17 6.41 -4.42 11.78
CA ALA A 17 5.14 -4.70 12.44
C ALA A 17 4.86 -6.19 12.65
N LEU A 18 5.34 -7.07 11.77
CA LEU A 18 4.92 -8.46 11.71
C LEU A 18 5.98 -9.43 12.25
N ASP A 19 5.52 -10.41 13.04
CA ASP A 19 6.33 -11.52 13.50
C ASP A 19 6.50 -12.57 12.38
N PRO A 20 7.47 -13.51 12.50
CA PRO A 20 7.67 -14.54 11.47
C PRO A 20 6.42 -15.33 11.09
N ALA A 21 5.57 -15.68 12.08
CA ALA A 21 4.33 -16.41 11.82
C ALA A 21 3.34 -15.59 10.99
N HIS A 22 3.27 -14.28 11.21
CA HIS A 22 2.42 -13.38 10.42
C HIS A 22 2.95 -13.22 9.00
N LEU A 23 4.26 -13.17 8.83
CA LEU A 23 4.89 -13.12 7.51
C LEU A 23 4.64 -14.41 6.72
N ASP A 24 4.69 -15.57 7.38
CA ASP A 24 4.38 -16.85 6.76
C ASP A 24 2.93 -16.87 6.26
N ALA A 25 1.98 -16.43 7.10
CA ALA A 25 0.56 -16.38 6.75
C ALA A 25 0.30 -15.41 5.58
N LEU A 26 0.94 -14.25 5.61
CA LEU A 26 0.80 -13.24 4.57
C LEU A 26 1.35 -13.74 3.24
N ALA A 27 2.53 -14.34 3.26
CA ALA A 27 3.15 -14.90 2.06
C ALA A 27 2.30 -16.01 1.43
N ALA A 28 1.66 -16.84 2.26
CA ALA A 28 0.80 -17.93 1.78
C ALA A 28 -0.45 -17.40 1.06
N SER A 29 -0.92 -16.19 1.39
CA SER A 29 -2.14 -15.58 0.83
C SER A 29 -1.86 -14.51 -0.20
N ALA A 30 -0.60 -14.16 -0.44
CA ALA A 30 -0.21 -13.12 -1.39
C ALA A 30 -0.18 -13.68 -2.82
N HIS A 31 -0.39 -12.80 -3.80
CA HIS A 31 -0.44 -13.17 -5.21
C HIS A 31 0.65 -12.43 -5.99
N VAL A 32 1.41 -13.17 -6.80
CA VAL A 32 2.35 -12.56 -7.74
C VAL A 32 1.56 -12.05 -8.95
N ARG A 33 1.74 -10.77 -9.29
CA ARG A 33 1.07 -10.14 -10.42
C ARG A 33 2.11 -9.59 -11.38
N GLN A 34 1.80 -9.67 -12.67
CA GLN A 34 2.63 -9.11 -13.73
C GLN A 34 1.83 -8.10 -14.52
N PHE A 35 2.45 -6.95 -14.81
CA PHE A 35 1.82 -5.86 -15.55
C PHE A 35 2.74 -5.45 -16.70
N ALA A 36 2.19 -5.38 -17.91
CA ALA A 36 2.94 -4.95 -19.07
C ALA A 36 3.22 -3.44 -19.00
N ALA A 37 4.36 -3.03 -19.53
CA ALA A 37 4.69 -1.62 -19.69
C ALA A 37 3.54 -0.86 -20.38
N GLY A 38 3.17 0.30 -19.84
CA GLY A 38 2.08 1.13 -20.36
C GLY A 38 0.70 0.78 -19.83
N SER A 39 0.54 -0.30 -19.04
CA SER A 39 -0.77 -0.65 -18.46
C SER A 39 -1.07 0.18 -17.20
N THR A 40 -2.35 0.42 -16.97
CA THR A 40 -2.84 1.04 -15.73
C THR A 40 -3.06 -0.06 -14.69
N ILE A 41 -2.40 0.05 -13.56
CA ILE A 41 -2.52 -0.92 -12.46
C ILE A 41 -3.66 -0.54 -11.52
N LEU A 42 -3.73 0.73 -11.13
CA LEU A 42 -4.80 1.30 -10.32
C LEU A 42 -5.31 2.58 -10.96
N GLN A 43 -6.62 2.81 -10.87
CA GLN A 43 -7.26 4.02 -11.37
C GLN A 43 -7.69 4.91 -10.20
N GLU A 44 -7.35 6.19 -10.24
CA GLU A 44 -7.77 7.17 -9.24
C GLU A 44 -9.28 7.16 -9.05
N ARG A 45 -9.74 7.20 -7.80
CA ARG A 45 -11.14 7.20 -7.34
C ARG A 45 -11.84 5.85 -7.40
N ASP A 46 -11.25 4.83 -8.02
CA ASP A 46 -11.83 3.49 -7.95
C ASP A 46 -11.81 2.97 -6.52
N SER A 47 -12.78 2.15 -6.17
CA SER A 47 -12.71 1.40 -4.92
C SER A 47 -11.63 0.34 -5.04
N GLY A 48 -10.98 0.02 -3.93
CA GLY A 48 -9.95 -1.02 -3.92
C GLY A 48 -9.60 -1.42 -2.50
N ASP A 49 -9.23 -2.68 -2.34
CA ASP A 49 -8.92 -3.27 -1.03
C ASP A 49 -7.64 -4.10 -1.08
N SER A 50 -6.71 -3.72 -1.90
CA SER A 50 -5.40 -4.39 -2.00
C SER A 50 -4.27 -3.37 -2.06
N MET A 51 -3.07 -3.84 -1.66
CA MET A 51 -1.82 -3.12 -1.84
C MET A 51 -0.86 -3.94 -2.67
N PHE A 52 0.18 -3.30 -3.17
CA PHE A 52 1.20 -3.93 -4.00
C PHE A 52 2.59 -3.60 -3.47
N VAL A 53 3.45 -4.61 -3.48
CA VAL A 53 4.88 -4.46 -3.20
C VAL A 53 5.61 -4.72 -4.50
N ILE A 54 6.34 -3.75 -5.01
CA ILE A 54 7.05 -3.88 -6.29
C ILE A 54 8.27 -4.76 -6.09
N PHE A 55 8.34 -5.86 -6.85
CA PHE A 55 9.53 -6.70 -6.89
C PHE A 55 10.51 -6.20 -7.95
N SER A 56 10.03 -5.93 -9.15
CA SER A 56 10.85 -5.42 -10.26
C SER A 56 10.06 -4.49 -11.15
N GLY A 57 10.76 -3.60 -11.83
CA GLY A 57 10.16 -2.60 -12.70
C GLY A 57 9.89 -1.29 -11.98
N THR A 58 9.32 -0.33 -12.70
CA THR A 58 8.99 1.00 -12.19
C THR A 58 7.55 1.38 -12.54
N VAL A 59 6.91 2.12 -11.64
CA VAL A 59 5.57 2.66 -11.83
C VAL A 59 5.58 4.17 -11.63
N SER A 60 4.67 4.87 -12.32
CA SER A 60 4.41 6.29 -12.12
C SER A 60 3.08 6.48 -11.41
N ILE A 61 3.05 7.39 -10.46
CA ILE A 61 1.87 7.76 -9.68
C ILE A 61 1.37 9.10 -10.22
N HIS A 62 0.10 9.15 -10.62
CA HIS A 62 -0.51 10.33 -11.21
C HIS A 62 -1.82 10.71 -10.51
N ILE A 63 -2.10 12.01 -10.47
CA ILE A 63 -3.40 12.53 -10.03
C ILE A 63 -3.96 13.46 -11.10
N GLU A 64 -5.29 13.57 -11.14
CA GLU A 64 -5.95 14.63 -11.90
C GLU A 64 -5.66 15.98 -11.22
N HIS A 65 -5.22 16.96 -12.01
CA HIS A 65 -4.85 18.27 -11.52
C HIS A 65 -5.07 19.31 -12.62
N ASP A 66 -5.90 20.33 -12.34
CA ASP A 66 -6.20 21.42 -13.28
C ASP A 66 -6.64 20.95 -14.66
N GLY A 67 -7.49 19.90 -14.70
CA GLY A 67 -8.02 19.33 -15.93
C GLY A 67 -7.03 18.45 -16.70
N GLY A 68 -5.84 18.21 -16.15
CA GLY A 68 -4.80 17.38 -16.74
C GLY A 68 -4.37 16.27 -15.80
N ASN A 69 -3.25 15.66 -16.13
CA ASN A 69 -2.67 14.54 -15.41
C ASN A 69 -1.30 14.95 -14.86
N LEU A 70 -1.15 14.97 -13.54
CA LEU A 70 0.11 15.35 -12.88
C LEU A 70 0.80 14.12 -12.29
N LYS A 71 2.04 13.87 -12.70
CA LYS A 71 2.89 12.85 -12.09
C LYS A 71 3.40 13.35 -10.75
N VAL A 72 3.08 12.64 -9.68
CA VAL A 72 3.47 13.03 -8.31
C VAL A 72 4.58 12.18 -7.72
N ALA A 73 4.87 11.00 -8.30
CA ALA A 73 5.93 10.13 -7.83
C ALA A 73 6.29 9.07 -8.86
N THR A 74 7.48 8.49 -8.73
CA THR A 74 7.92 7.28 -9.40
C THR A 74 8.40 6.31 -8.33
N LEU A 75 7.93 5.05 -8.40
CA LEU A 75 8.29 4.01 -7.45
C LEU A 75 8.93 2.84 -8.17
N GLY A 76 9.85 2.16 -7.49
CA GLY A 76 10.58 1.00 -8.01
C GLY A 76 10.63 -0.16 -7.02
N GLY A 77 11.52 -1.11 -7.28
CA GLY A 77 11.63 -2.33 -6.48
C GLY A 77 11.79 -2.06 -4.98
N GLY A 78 11.05 -2.80 -4.17
CA GLY A 78 11.03 -2.65 -2.72
C GLY A 78 10.05 -1.62 -2.20
N GLN A 79 9.44 -0.80 -3.07
CA GLN A 79 8.47 0.22 -2.66
C GLN A 79 7.04 -0.32 -2.75
N ILE A 80 6.14 0.30 -2.00
CA ILE A 80 4.73 -0.12 -1.89
C ILE A 80 3.80 0.96 -2.42
N PHE A 81 2.63 0.54 -2.91
CA PHE A 81 1.54 1.44 -3.26
C PHE A 81 0.19 0.77 -3.01
N GLY A 82 -0.86 1.59 -2.88
CA GLY A 82 -2.22 1.09 -2.64
C GLY A 82 -2.53 0.76 -1.19
N GLU A 83 -1.57 0.92 -0.28
CA GLU A 83 -1.70 0.56 1.13
C GLU A 83 -2.78 1.36 1.86
N MET A 84 -3.01 2.61 1.45
CA MET A 84 -4.01 3.46 2.11
C MET A 84 -5.43 2.91 1.90
N SER A 85 -5.74 2.43 0.71
CA SER A 85 -7.04 1.80 0.44
C SER A 85 -7.20 0.49 1.20
N LEU A 86 -6.14 -0.33 1.23
CA LEU A 86 -6.18 -1.60 1.96
C LEU A 86 -6.39 -1.39 3.46
N MET A 87 -5.71 -0.42 4.05
CA MET A 87 -5.66 -0.27 5.51
C MET A 87 -6.69 0.70 6.07
N MET A 88 -7.21 1.63 5.26
CA MET A 88 -8.15 2.65 5.71
C MET A 88 -9.48 2.65 4.96
N GLY A 89 -9.62 1.84 3.92
CA GLY A 89 -10.86 1.73 3.16
C GLY A 89 -11.17 2.94 2.28
N VAL A 90 -10.22 3.83 2.06
CA VAL A 90 -10.42 4.99 1.18
C VAL A 90 -10.37 4.56 -0.28
N PRO A 91 -11.07 5.27 -1.21
CA PRO A 91 -10.88 5.04 -2.63
C PRO A 91 -9.43 5.25 -3.04
N ARG A 92 -9.06 4.72 -4.22
CA ARG A 92 -7.70 4.91 -4.75
C ARG A 92 -7.40 6.40 -4.87
N LEU A 93 -6.32 6.85 -4.24
CA LEU A 93 -5.95 8.27 -4.18
C LEU A 93 -5.23 8.74 -5.42
N ALA A 94 -4.77 7.81 -6.27
CA ALA A 94 -4.02 8.13 -7.47
C ALA A 94 -4.15 7.02 -8.50
N THR A 95 -3.82 7.34 -9.74
CA THR A 95 -3.65 6.37 -10.81
C THR A 95 -2.20 5.88 -10.78
N VAL A 96 -2.01 4.58 -10.88
CA VAL A 96 -0.69 3.94 -10.93
C VAL A 96 -0.55 3.26 -12.29
N ALA A 97 0.47 3.64 -13.03
CA ALA A 97 0.76 3.11 -14.36
C ALA A 97 2.14 2.45 -14.40
N ALA A 98 2.25 1.33 -15.09
CA ALA A 98 3.53 0.65 -15.29
C ALA A 98 4.35 1.39 -16.34
N ASP A 99 5.51 1.92 -15.97
CA ASP A 99 6.43 2.56 -16.90
C ASP A 99 7.24 1.52 -17.70
N THR A 100 7.57 0.42 -17.02
CA THR A 100 8.23 -0.75 -17.58
C THR A 100 7.36 -1.97 -17.30
N ASP A 101 7.76 -3.16 -17.74
CA ASP A 101 7.16 -4.38 -17.25
C ASP A 101 7.39 -4.45 -15.73
N VAL A 102 6.34 -4.78 -14.99
CA VAL A 102 6.35 -4.79 -13.53
C VAL A 102 5.96 -6.17 -13.02
N GLU A 103 6.73 -6.68 -12.05
CA GLU A 103 6.34 -7.80 -11.20
C GLU A 103 6.12 -7.27 -9.79
N ALA A 104 4.96 -7.58 -9.21
CA ALA A 104 4.58 -7.09 -7.89
C ALA A 104 3.86 -8.18 -7.10
N ILE A 105 3.90 -8.04 -5.78
CA ILE A 105 3.15 -8.89 -4.86
C ILE A 105 1.89 -8.14 -4.47
N GLU A 106 0.73 -8.72 -4.75
CA GLU A 106 -0.57 -8.18 -4.33
C GLU A 106 -1.01 -8.81 -3.02
N ILE A 107 -1.40 -7.97 -2.07
CA ILE A 107 -1.93 -8.35 -0.77
C ILE A 107 -3.30 -7.70 -0.61
N ASP A 108 -4.34 -8.50 -0.44
CA ASP A 108 -5.71 -8.02 -0.34
C ASP A 108 -6.22 -7.99 1.10
N LYS A 109 -7.42 -7.45 1.30
CA LYS A 109 -8.06 -7.36 2.61
C LYS A 109 -8.30 -8.73 3.25
N PRO A 110 -8.78 -9.77 2.54
CA PRO A 110 -8.92 -11.09 3.14
C PRO A 110 -7.61 -11.67 3.68
N ALA A 111 -6.48 -11.39 3.04
CA ALA A 111 -5.17 -11.81 3.52
C ALA A 111 -4.72 -11.01 4.76
N MET A 112 -4.95 -9.70 4.76
CA MET A 112 -4.48 -8.81 5.81
C MET A 112 -5.38 -8.81 7.06
N LYS A 113 -6.69 -8.94 6.90
CA LYS A 113 -7.65 -8.81 7.99
C LYS A 113 -7.39 -9.74 9.17
N PRO A 114 -7.15 -11.06 9.00
CA PRO A 114 -6.87 -11.96 10.13
C PRO A 114 -5.62 -11.53 10.91
N ILE A 115 -4.63 -10.98 10.23
CA ILE A 115 -3.39 -10.51 10.85
C ILE A 115 -3.66 -9.26 11.68
N VAL A 116 -4.33 -8.27 11.10
CA VAL A 116 -4.69 -7.02 11.78
C VAL A 116 -5.52 -7.29 13.03
N MET A 117 -6.42 -8.27 12.95
CA MET A 117 -7.35 -8.60 14.03
C MET A 117 -6.80 -9.58 15.06
N SER A 118 -5.56 -10.07 14.90
CA SER A 118 -5.03 -11.16 15.73
C SER A 118 -4.76 -10.76 17.19
N SER A 119 -4.42 -9.50 17.43
CA SER A 119 -4.24 -8.99 18.80
C SER A 119 -4.28 -7.46 18.83
N PRO A 120 -4.71 -6.86 19.97
CA PRO A 120 -4.63 -5.40 20.14
C PRO A 120 -3.21 -4.84 20.02
N ALA A 121 -2.20 -5.57 20.49
CA ALA A 121 -0.81 -5.14 20.41
C ALA A 121 -0.33 -5.08 18.96
N LEU A 122 -0.65 -6.10 18.14
CA LEU A 122 -0.30 -6.10 16.73
C LEU A 122 -1.04 -5.01 15.97
N PHE A 123 -2.33 -4.83 16.27
CA PHE A 123 -3.14 -3.76 15.69
C PHE A 123 -2.48 -2.40 15.91
N ALA A 124 -2.03 -2.13 17.12
CA ALA A 124 -1.35 -0.88 17.46
C ALA A 124 -0.02 -0.72 16.72
N ARG A 125 0.78 -1.78 16.59
CA ARG A 125 2.04 -1.75 15.85
C ARG A 125 1.82 -1.42 14.37
N ILE A 126 0.80 -2.03 13.77
CA ILE A 126 0.46 -1.76 12.36
C ILE A 126 0.02 -0.30 12.19
N ALA A 127 -0.79 0.23 13.11
CA ALA A 127 -1.20 1.63 13.08
C ALA A 127 -0.01 2.58 13.17
N ASP A 128 0.98 2.27 14.02
CA ASP A 128 2.22 3.06 14.13
C ASP A 128 3.02 3.04 12.82
N VAL A 129 3.13 1.88 12.19
CA VAL A 129 3.82 1.75 10.90
C VAL A 129 3.13 2.57 9.82
N LEU A 130 1.80 2.56 9.78
CA LEU A 130 1.02 3.36 8.85
C LEU A 130 1.20 4.86 9.08
N GLN A 131 1.25 5.28 10.33
CA GLN A 131 1.50 6.68 10.68
C GLN A 131 2.85 7.16 10.16
N LYS A 132 3.88 6.36 10.35
CA LYS A 132 5.22 6.63 9.81
C LYS A 132 5.21 6.63 8.29
N ARG A 133 4.46 5.73 7.67
CA ARG A 133 4.31 5.67 6.21
C ARG A 133 3.70 6.94 5.66
N GLN A 134 2.69 7.52 6.33
CA GLN A 134 2.15 8.82 5.93
C GLN A 134 3.21 9.92 5.93
N MET A 135 4.08 9.92 6.94
CA MET A 135 5.19 10.89 7.00
C MET A 135 6.18 10.69 5.86
N GLU A 136 6.48 9.44 5.49
CA GLU A 136 7.34 9.14 4.35
C GLU A 136 6.72 9.61 3.03
N LEU A 137 5.41 9.47 2.87
CA LEU A 137 4.70 9.93 1.67
C LEU A 137 4.81 11.45 1.48
N ASP A 138 4.91 12.20 2.57
CA ASP A 138 5.16 13.65 2.51
C ASP A 138 6.48 13.98 1.77
N GLN A 139 7.45 13.07 1.82
CA GLN A 139 8.74 13.23 1.17
C GLN A 139 8.76 12.73 -0.27
N ILE A 140 7.90 11.75 -0.58
CA ILE A 140 7.89 11.05 -1.86
C ILE A 140 6.96 11.75 -2.86
N TYR A 141 5.77 12.17 -2.39
CA TYR A 141 4.72 12.69 -3.26
C TYR A 141 4.81 14.20 -3.41
N ASP A 142 4.52 14.69 -4.62
CA ASP A 142 4.43 16.11 -4.90
C ASP A 142 3.41 16.78 -3.97
N PRO A 143 3.67 18.02 -3.47
CA PRO A 143 2.72 18.74 -2.62
C PRO A 143 1.31 18.88 -3.20
N ALA A 144 1.14 18.86 -4.53
CA ALA A 144 -0.18 18.91 -5.17
C ALA A 144 -1.07 17.73 -4.77
N PHE A 145 -0.49 16.55 -4.49
CA PHE A 145 -1.23 15.40 -3.98
C PHE A 145 -1.94 15.74 -2.67
N TRP A 146 -1.21 16.36 -1.73
CA TRP A 146 -1.75 16.73 -0.42
C TRP A 146 -2.74 17.87 -0.49
N ARG A 147 -2.57 18.80 -1.41
CA ARG A 147 -3.56 19.87 -1.64
C ARG A 147 -4.91 19.31 -2.08
N ARG A 148 -4.90 18.24 -2.87
CA ARG A 148 -6.13 17.61 -3.35
C ARG A 148 -6.80 16.73 -2.29
N TYR A 149 -6.04 15.90 -1.58
CA TYR A 149 -6.59 14.90 -0.67
C TYR A 149 -6.48 15.27 0.80
N GLY A 150 -5.73 16.33 1.11
CA GLY A 150 -5.46 16.74 2.46
C GLY A 150 -4.52 15.79 3.20
N ARG A 151 -4.02 16.26 4.34
CA ARG A 151 -3.24 15.42 5.25
C ARG A 151 -4.19 14.88 6.29
N ARG A 152 -4.23 13.56 6.41
CA ARG A 152 -5.06 12.92 7.42
C ARG A 152 -4.42 13.10 8.78
N ARG A 153 -5.18 13.70 9.70
CA ARG A 153 -4.75 13.90 11.09
C ARG A 153 -5.48 12.98 12.05
N GLU A 154 -6.35 12.11 11.54
CA GLU A 154 -7.08 11.16 12.36
C GLU A 154 -6.12 10.13 12.97
N ASN A 155 -6.49 9.62 14.13
CA ASN A 155 -5.79 8.53 14.78
C ASN A 155 -5.91 7.26 13.91
N MET A 156 -4.78 6.67 13.55
CA MET A 156 -4.75 5.51 12.65
C MET A 156 -5.49 4.31 13.21
N GLN A 157 -5.43 4.08 14.52
CA GLN A 157 -6.16 2.98 15.15
C GLN A 157 -7.66 3.15 14.99
N ASP A 158 -8.18 4.37 15.14
CA ASP A 158 -9.61 4.65 14.99
C ASP A 158 -10.07 4.42 13.55
N VAL A 159 -9.29 4.88 12.57
CA VAL A 159 -9.60 4.67 11.16
C VAL A 159 -9.63 3.17 10.83
N MET A 160 -8.62 2.43 11.27
CA MET A 160 -8.54 0.98 11.04
C MET A 160 -9.67 0.22 11.71
N ARG A 161 -10.06 0.63 12.94
CA ARG A 161 -11.20 0.00 13.62
C ARG A 161 -12.48 0.16 12.83
N ARG A 162 -12.75 1.36 12.32
CA ARG A 162 -13.95 1.60 11.50
C ARG A 162 -13.97 0.73 10.26
N TYR A 163 -12.81 0.53 9.63
CA TYR A 163 -12.71 -0.23 8.38
C TYR A 163 -12.72 -1.75 8.59
N PHE A 164 -11.92 -2.25 9.54
CA PHE A 164 -11.80 -3.69 9.79
C PHE A 164 -12.79 -4.22 10.83
N GLY A 165 -13.38 -3.35 11.63
CA GLY A 165 -14.19 -3.75 12.78
C GLY A 165 -13.35 -4.25 13.94
N GLY A 166 -12.14 -3.74 14.11
CA GLY A 166 -11.14 -4.21 15.05
C GLY A 166 -11.42 -3.89 16.51
N PRO A 167 -10.60 -4.45 17.38
CA PRO A 167 -10.72 -4.25 18.82
C PRO A 167 -10.43 -2.82 19.27
#